data_3bc415c29e887f8cea5fd3c49d50f100
#
_entry.id   3bc415c29e887f8cea5fd3c49d50f100
#
_cell.length_a   1.000
_cell.length_b   1.000
_cell.length_c   1.000
_cell.angle_alpha   90.00
_cell.angle_beta   90.00
_cell.angle_gamma   90.00
#
_symmetry.space_group_name_H-M   'P 1'
#
loop_
_entity.id
_entity.type
_entity.pdbx_description
1 polymer ?
#
loop_
_entity_poly.entity_id
_entity_poly.type
_entity_poly.pdbx_seq_one_letter_code
_entity_poly.pdbx_strand_id
1 'polypeptide(L)'
;MCGIVGYIGEQPTKNFIIDGLKKLEYRGYDSAGAFLFDSKGYLKKCKGKVADLEKKMDDDNLSSCTIGMGHTRWATHGIPNTTNSHPHVSNNGKIFIVHNGIIENYASIKQILIEKGYT
;
A
#
# COMPACT_ATOMS: atom_id res chain seq x y z
N MET A 1 10.05 -4.25 10.71
CA MET A 1 9.82 -5.23 9.61
C MET A 1 8.48 -4.95 8.97
N CYS A 2 8.43 -4.91 7.66
CA CYS A 2 7.20 -4.60 6.92
C CYS A 2 6.17 -5.73 7.01
N GLY A 3 4.89 -5.38 6.98
CA GLY A 3 3.78 -6.33 6.99
C GLY A 3 2.90 -6.18 5.75
N ILE A 4 2.38 -7.30 5.27
CA ILE A 4 1.49 -7.36 4.11
C ILE A 4 0.21 -8.08 4.50
N VAL A 5 -0.93 -7.53 4.08
CA VAL A 5 -2.25 -8.16 4.21
C VAL A 5 -2.91 -8.16 2.84
N GLY A 6 -3.50 -9.28 2.46
CA GLY A 6 -4.28 -9.41 1.23
C GLY A 6 -5.62 -10.09 1.49
N TYR A 7 -6.64 -9.73 0.73
CA TYR A 7 -7.98 -10.25 0.91
C TYR A 7 -8.75 -10.26 -0.41
N ILE A 8 -9.43 -11.37 -0.66
CA ILE A 8 -10.46 -11.50 -1.71
C ILE A 8 -11.62 -12.25 -1.08
N GLY A 9 -12.81 -11.66 -1.08
CA GLY A 9 -13.98 -12.29 -0.47
C GLY A 9 -15.18 -11.38 -0.37
N GLU A 10 -16.21 -11.82 0.37
CA GLU A 10 -17.49 -11.14 0.50
C GLU A 10 -17.62 -10.30 1.78
N GLN A 11 -16.72 -10.48 2.74
CA GLN A 11 -16.73 -9.72 3.99
C GLN A 11 -16.27 -8.28 3.77
N PRO A 12 -16.56 -7.35 4.69
CA PRO A 12 -16.07 -5.98 4.57
C PRO A 12 -14.56 -5.92 4.45
N THR A 13 -14.07 -5.73 3.23
CA THR A 13 -12.65 -5.79 2.88
C THR A 13 -11.84 -4.75 3.67
N LYS A 14 -12.37 -3.52 3.81
CA LYS A 14 -11.73 -2.45 4.59
C LYS A 14 -11.43 -2.92 6.01
N ASN A 15 -12.42 -3.48 6.70
CA ASN A 15 -12.24 -3.92 8.09
C ASN A 15 -11.20 -5.03 8.20
N PHE A 16 -11.22 -5.99 7.28
CA PHE A 16 -10.25 -7.08 7.26
C PHE A 16 -8.82 -6.55 7.08
N ILE A 17 -8.62 -5.64 6.13
CA ILE A 17 -7.30 -5.06 5.84
C ILE A 17 -6.82 -4.23 7.02
N ILE A 18 -7.64 -3.34 7.57
CA ILE A 18 -7.27 -2.48 8.70
C ILE A 18 -6.96 -3.30 9.94
N ASP A 19 -7.79 -4.28 10.28
CA ASP A 19 -7.56 -5.15 11.45
C ASP A 19 -6.28 -5.95 11.29
N GLY A 20 -6.01 -6.47 10.08
CA GLY A 20 -4.77 -7.18 9.78
C GLY A 20 -3.54 -6.28 9.94
N LEU A 21 -3.60 -5.06 9.43
CA LEU A 21 -2.49 -4.11 9.55
C LEU A 21 -2.25 -3.69 10.99
N LYS A 22 -3.30 -3.48 11.78
CA LYS A 22 -3.17 -3.18 13.22
C LYS A 22 -2.45 -4.29 13.97
N LYS A 23 -2.71 -5.55 13.63
CA LYS A 23 -2.02 -6.70 14.22
C LYS A 23 -0.54 -6.75 13.84
N LEU A 24 -0.15 -6.16 12.72
CA LEU A 24 1.23 -6.14 12.24
C LEU A 24 2.03 -4.93 12.75
N GLU A 25 1.38 -3.93 13.34
CA GLU A 25 2.05 -2.71 13.81
C GLU A 25 3.13 -2.98 14.86
N TYR A 26 3.01 -4.05 15.66
CA TYR A 26 4.02 -4.40 16.67
C TYR A 26 5.41 -4.66 16.06
N ARG A 27 5.46 -4.99 14.77
CA ARG A 27 6.71 -5.25 14.03
C ARG A 27 7.42 -3.97 13.59
N GLY A 28 6.83 -2.82 13.88
CA GLY A 28 7.34 -1.52 13.48
C GLY A 28 6.59 -0.95 12.28
N TYR A 29 6.52 0.38 12.24
CA TYR A 29 5.89 1.09 11.13
C TYR A 29 6.46 2.51 11.05
N ASP A 30 6.47 3.09 9.86
CA ASP A 30 6.67 4.52 9.61
C ASP A 30 5.61 5.06 8.66
N SER A 31 4.97 4.18 7.93
CA SER A 31 3.90 4.50 7.01
C SER A 31 3.01 3.29 6.79
N ALA A 32 1.81 3.54 6.30
CA ALA A 32 0.85 2.50 5.98
C ALA A 32 0.09 2.85 4.70
N GLY A 33 -0.41 1.84 4.02
CA GLY A 33 -1.23 2.04 2.85
C GLY A 33 -2.13 0.85 2.57
N ALA A 34 -3.18 1.11 1.80
CA ALA A 34 -4.11 0.11 1.36
C ALA A 34 -4.67 0.44 -0.02
N PHE A 35 -4.93 -0.59 -0.79
CA PHE A 35 -5.68 -0.52 -2.03
C PHE A 35 -6.88 -1.44 -1.94
N LEU A 36 -8.06 -0.91 -2.24
CA LEU A 36 -9.31 -1.66 -2.26
C LEU A 36 -9.98 -1.49 -3.61
N PHE A 37 -10.72 -2.51 -4.03
CA PHE A 37 -11.34 -2.54 -5.34
C PHE A 37 -12.74 -3.13 -5.29
N ASP A 38 -13.66 -2.45 -5.97
CA ASP A 38 -14.96 -2.99 -6.39
C ASP A 38 -15.04 -2.93 -7.93
N SER A 39 -15.81 -2.05 -8.52
CA SER A 39 -15.70 -1.68 -9.94
C SER A 39 -14.71 -0.53 -10.16
N LYS A 40 -14.21 0.04 -9.08
CA LYS A 40 -13.32 1.19 -9.01
C LYS A 40 -12.22 0.93 -7.98
N GLY A 41 -11.05 1.49 -8.19
CA GLY A 41 -9.92 1.36 -7.28
C GLY A 41 -9.82 2.53 -6.31
N TYR A 42 -9.44 2.21 -5.07
CA TYR A 42 -9.24 3.19 -3.99
C TYR A 42 -7.86 2.97 -3.38
N LEU A 43 -6.93 3.88 -3.64
CA LEU A 43 -5.59 3.84 -3.06
C LEU A 43 -5.48 4.91 -1.98
N LYS A 44 -5.17 4.49 -0.76
CA LYS A 44 -4.95 5.38 0.38
C LYS A 44 -3.61 5.07 1.02
N LYS A 45 -2.82 6.09 1.27
CA LYS A 45 -1.48 5.97 1.89
C LYS A 45 -1.28 7.11 2.88
N CYS A 46 -0.56 6.84 3.96
CA CYS A 46 -0.20 7.87 4.92
C CYS A 46 1.13 7.57 5.59
N LYS A 47 1.81 8.61 5.99
CA LYS A 47 2.90 8.52 6.95
C LYS A 47 2.28 8.39 8.35
N GLY A 48 2.77 7.46 9.16
CA GLY A 48 2.30 7.29 10.53
C GLY A 48 1.60 5.95 10.76
N LYS A 49 0.62 5.97 11.65
CA LYS A 49 -0.06 4.76 12.14
C LYS A 49 -1.16 4.27 11.21
N VAL A 50 -1.50 2.99 11.37
CA VAL A 50 -2.68 2.40 10.69
C VAL A 50 -3.97 3.15 11.06
N ALA A 51 -4.10 3.67 12.28
CA ALA A 51 -5.24 4.49 12.67
C ALA A 51 -5.38 5.76 11.82
N ASP A 52 -4.27 6.37 11.41
CA ASP A 52 -4.27 7.53 10.50
C ASP A 52 -4.72 7.12 9.09
N LEU A 53 -4.30 5.95 8.63
CA LEU A 53 -4.78 5.38 7.36
C LEU A 53 -6.29 5.12 7.41
N GLU A 54 -6.78 4.55 8.50
CA GLU A 54 -8.20 4.26 8.70
C GLU A 54 -9.05 5.53 8.57
N LYS A 55 -8.60 6.63 9.17
CA LYS A 55 -9.27 7.93 9.05
C LYS A 55 -9.35 8.42 7.60
N LYS A 56 -8.28 8.26 6.84
CA LYS A 56 -8.28 8.60 5.40
C LYS A 56 -9.28 7.75 4.61
N MET A 57 -9.46 6.50 5.00
CA MET A 57 -10.38 5.57 4.34
C MET A 57 -11.85 5.84 4.69
N ASP A 58 -12.13 6.52 5.79
CA ASP A 58 -13.49 6.83 6.21
C ASP A 58 -14.19 7.82 5.28
N ASP A 59 -13.46 8.57 4.49
CA ASP A 59 -14.01 9.53 3.52
C ASP A 59 -14.64 8.86 2.29
N ASP A 60 -14.36 7.56 2.05
CA ASP A 60 -14.88 6.82 0.91
C ASP A 60 -15.86 5.73 1.35
N ASN A 61 -16.87 5.47 0.54
CA ASN A 61 -17.74 4.31 0.73
C ASN A 61 -17.06 3.06 0.15
N LEU A 62 -16.47 2.26 1.01
CA LEU A 62 -15.71 1.06 0.65
C LEU A 62 -16.48 -0.24 0.92
N SER A 63 -17.76 -0.17 1.26
CA SER A 63 -18.55 -1.35 1.66
C SER A 63 -18.75 -2.38 0.54
N SER A 64 -18.65 -1.96 -0.71
CA SER A 64 -18.78 -2.86 -1.88
C SER A 64 -17.46 -3.48 -2.33
N CYS A 65 -16.33 -3.10 -1.72
CA CYS A 65 -15.03 -3.66 -2.11
C CYS A 65 -14.91 -5.13 -1.71
N THR A 66 -14.42 -5.94 -2.63
CA THR A 66 -14.25 -7.39 -2.45
C THR A 66 -12.79 -7.83 -2.56
N ILE A 67 -11.91 -6.96 -3.01
CA ILE A 67 -10.48 -7.21 -3.17
C ILE A 67 -9.73 -6.09 -2.46
N GLY A 68 -8.69 -6.45 -1.73
CA GLY A 68 -7.84 -5.46 -1.08
C GLY A 68 -6.45 -5.97 -0.76
N MET A 69 -5.53 -5.04 -0.62
CA MET A 69 -4.19 -5.27 -0.10
C MET A 69 -3.79 -4.13 0.82
N GLY A 70 -2.99 -4.44 1.81
CA GLY A 70 -2.50 -3.46 2.76
C GLY A 70 -1.04 -3.70 3.11
N HIS A 71 -0.38 -2.66 3.58
CA HIS A 71 1.04 -2.70 3.90
C HIS A 71 1.36 -1.76 5.06
N THR A 72 2.16 -2.26 6.01
CA THR A 72 2.83 -1.42 6.99
C THR A 72 4.31 -1.40 6.64
N ARG A 73 4.86 -0.20 6.43
CA ARG A 73 6.26 -0.03 6.07
C ARG A 73 7.10 0.30 7.29
N TRP A 74 8.26 -0.33 7.39
CA TRP A 74 9.35 0.10 8.24
C TRP A 74 10.53 0.44 7.34
N ALA A 75 10.91 1.72 7.27
CA ALA A 75 11.86 2.22 6.27
C ALA A 75 13.25 1.62 6.47
N THR A 76 13.67 0.84 5.48
CA THR A 76 15.05 0.37 5.34
C THR A 76 15.75 1.02 4.15
N HIS A 77 14.98 1.60 3.23
CA HIS A 77 15.45 2.28 2.04
C HIS A 77 14.48 3.39 1.65
N GLY A 78 15.03 4.60 1.48
CA GLY A 78 14.21 5.78 1.20
C GLY A 78 13.59 6.38 2.47
N ILE A 79 13.20 7.64 2.38
CA ILE A 79 12.63 8.37 3.52
C ILE A 79 11.18 7.94 3.80
N PRO A 80 10.75 7.93 5.08
CA PRO A 80 9.35 7.66 5.41
C PRO A 80 8.47 8.84 5.00
N ASN A 81 7.70 8.62 3.94
CA ASN A 81 6.71 9.59 3.47
C ASN A 81 5.60 8.87 2.69
N THR A 82 4.57 9.59 2.31
CA THR A 82 3.43 9.03 1.58
C THR A 82 3.85 8.49 0.22
N THR A 83 4.78 9.14 -0.49
CA THR A 83 5.26 8.69 -1.80
C THR A 83 5.94 7.32 -1.73
N ASN A 84 6.75 7.08 -0.70
CA ASN A 84 7.47 5.83 -0.52
C ASN A 84 6.65 4.73 0.17
N SER A 85 5.47 5.04 0.68
CA SER A 85 4.61 4.02 1.28
C SER A 85 3.96 3.13 0.21
N HIS A 86 3.64 1.89 0.59
CA HIS A 86 2.98 0.93 -0.28
C HIS A 86 1.46 0.94 -0.07
N PRO A 87 0.66 0.47 -1.03
CA PRO A 87 1.03 -0.06 -2.34
C PRO A 87 1.57 1.00 -3.31
N HIS A 88 2.42 0.57 -4.24
CA HIS A 88 2.82 1.38 -5.39
C HIS A 88 1.93 1.08 -6.59
N VAL A 89 1.73 2.08 -7.44
CA VAL A 89 0.87 1.97 -8.63
C VAL A 89 1.68 2.21 -9.90
N SER A 90 1.38 1.44 -10.96
CA SER A 90 2.00 1.62 -12.27
C SER A 90 1.59 2.95 -12.91
N ASN A 91 2.37 3.39 -13.94
CA ASN A 91 2.09 4.63 -14.65
C ASN A 91 0.68 4.69 -15.25
N ASN A 92 0.14 3.56 -15.72
CA ASN A 92 -1.20 3.49 -16.28
C ASN A 92 -2.31 3.31 -15.23
N GLY A 93 -1.97 3.23 -13.94
CA GLY A 93 -2.94 3.09 -12.86
C GLY A 93 -3.61 1.75 -12.73
N LYS A 94 -3.13 0.72 -13.43
CA LYS A 94 -3.80 -0.59 -13.51
C LYS A 94 -3.14 -1.69 -12.69
N ILE A 95 -1.91 -1.50 -12.24
CA ILE A 95 -1.15 -2.50 -11.48
C ILE A 95 -0.78 -1.90 -10.13
N PHE A 96 -1.10 -2.62 -9.06
CA PHE A 96 -0.78 -2.24 -7.68
C PHE A 96 0.06 -3.33 -7.05
N ILE A 97 1.16 -2.94 -6.41
CA ILE A 97 2.07 -3.89 -5.77
C ILE A 97 2.43 -3.47 -4.35
N VAL A 98 2.63 -4.47 -3.51
CA VAL A 98 3.32 -4.34 -2.22
C VAL A 98 4.55 -5.22 -2.24
N HIS A 99 5.65 -4.75 -1.66
CA HIS A 99 6.91 -5.48 -1.71
C HIS A 99 7.72 -5.23 -0.44
N ASN A 100 8.10 -6.30 0.22
CA ASN A 100 9.00 -6.26 1.37
C ASN A 100 10.39 -6.66 0.92
N GLY A 101 11.23 -5.68 0.63
CA GLY A 101 12.59 -5.94 0.17
C GLY A 101 13.15 -4.82 -0.69
N ILE A 102 14.30 -5.07 -1.25
CA ILE A 102 15.02 -4.16 -2.13
C ILE A 102 15.36 -4.91 -3.42
N ILE A 103 15.07 -4.26 -4.56
CA ILE A 103 15.53 -4.78 -5.86
C ILE A 103 16.99 -4.37 -5.99
N GLU A 104 17.92 -5.35 -5.97
CA GLU A 104 19.35 -5.09 -5.88
C GLU A 104 19.89 -4.23 -7.01
N ASN A 105 19.40 -4.43 -8.22
CA ASN A 105 19.81 -3.70 -9.41
C ASN A 105 18.84 -2.59 -9.78
N TYR A 106 18.13 -2.01 -8.80
CA TYR A 106 17.10 -1.01 -9.06
C TYR A 106 17.63 0.23 -9.78
N ALA A 107 18.86 0.65 -9.50
CA ALA A 107 19.39 1.89 -10.06
C ALA A 107 19.53 1.82 -11.59
N SER A 108 20.06 0.72 -12.13
CA SER A 108 20.20 0.52 -13.56
C SER A 108 18.84 0.33 -14.26
N ILE A 109 17.91 -0.41 -13.62
CA ILE A 109 16.55 -0.59 -14.15
C ILE A 109 15.81 0.74 -14.18
N LYS A 110 15.90 1.52 -13.11
CA LYS A 110 15.30 2.84 -13.01
C LYS A 110 15.77 3.76 -14.14
N GLN A 111 17.07 3.79 -14.41
CA GLN A 111 17.67 4.59 -15.48
C GLN A 111 17.07 4.23 -16.83
N ILE A 112 16.99 2.94 -17.15
CA ILE A 112 16.41 2.45 -18.40
C ILE A 112 14.93 2.86 -18.51
N LEU A 113 14.17 2.73 -17.43
CA LEU A 113 12.75 3.07 -17.43
C LEU A 113 12.52 4.58 -17.62
N ILE A 114 13.33 5.42 -16.98
CA ILE A 114 13.28 6.86 -17.17
C ILE A 114 13.56 7.24 -18.62
N GLU A 115 14.58 6.63 -19.23
CA GLU A 115 14.92 6.84 -20.65
C GLU A 115 13.80 6.44 -21.59
N LYS A 116 12.98 5.46 -21.19
CA LYS A 116 11.78 5.03 -21.94
C LYS A 116 10.53 5.87 -21.65
N GLY A 117 10.61 6.87 -20.80
CA GLY A 117 9.52 7.78 -20.48
C GLY A 117 8.63 7.40 -19.30
N TYR A 118 9.00 6.40 -18.53
CA TYR A 118 8.29 6.06 -17.30
C TYR A 118 8.68 6.99 -16.16
N THR A 119 7.77 7.19 -15.21
CA THR A 119 7.99 8.05 -14.04
C THR A 119 7.92 7.29 -12.73
#